data_ec20f1092c1f4c89a112678cde370b66
#
_entry.id   ec20f1092c1f4c89a112678cde370b66
#
_cell.length_a   1.000
_cell.length_b   1.000
_cell.length_c   1.000
_cell.angle_alpha   90.00
_cell.angle_beta   90.00
_cell.angle_gamma   90.00
#
_symmetry.space_group_name_H-M   'P 1'
#
loop_
_entity.id
_entity.type
_entity.pdbx_description
1 polymer ?
#
loop_
_entity_poly.entity_id
_entity_poly.type
_entity_poly.pdbx_seq_one_letter_code
_entity_poly.pdbx_strand_id
1 'polypeptide(L)'
;MKTNKSILLIKSAIIAFVLTTLYSVIPFQAVCAEIPNNVFRFHILANSDSEEDQTLKLKVRDKVLERTKILFDTANSKSDAEEFVKANLETIEEIVQNEVYKNGYNYPVKAEIVNMHFDTRHYESYTLPAGMYDALRITIGNAKGHNWWCVMYPSICISTADEGKDRAKDVLSDDEYSLVTDDKVEYKFFIVELFQKIFV
;
A
#
# COMPACT_ATOMS: atom_id res chain seq x y z
N MET A 1 25.20 51.20 -7.65
CA MET A 1 25.23 49.75 -8.02
C MET A 1 24.16 49.50 -9.10
N LYS A 2 24.56 49.38 -10.38
CA LYS A 2 23.60 49.00 -11.44
C LYS A 2 23.34 47.48 -11.33
N THR A 3 22.22 47.11 -10.76
CA THR A 3 21.77 45.69 -10.81
C THR A 3 21.58 45.32 -12.27
N ASN A 4 22.33 44.31 -12.71
CA ASN A 4 22.24 43.82 -14.09
C ASN A 4 20.82 43.25 -14.28
N LYS A 5 20.03 43.84 -15.19
CA LYS A 5 18.61 43.43 -15.45
C LYS A 5 18.48 41.94 -15.73
N SER A 6 19.49 41.34 -16.38
CA SER A 6 19.52 39.87 -16.63
C SER A 6 19.62 39.05 -15.35
N ILE A 7 20.41 39.50 -14.36
CA ILE A 7 20.51 38.79 -13.07
C ILE A 7 19.18 38.87 -12.30
N LEU A 8 18.51 40.02 -12.37
CA LEU A 8 17.21 40.22 -11.73
C LEU A 8 16.14 39.27 -12.36
N LEU A 9 16.13 39.21 -13.70
CA LEU A 9 15.22 38.31 -14.43
C LEU A 9 15.48 36.82 -14.10
N ILE A 10 16.73 36.40 -14.02
CA ILE A 10 17.09 35.03 -13.64
C ILE A 10 16.63 34.74 -12.22
N LYS A 11 16.88 35.64 -11.26
CA LYS A 11 16.44 35.46 -9.87
C LYS A 11 14.92 35.37 -9.78
N SER A 12 14.18 36.24 -10.46
CA SER A 12 12.71 36.22 -10.45
C SER A 12 12.15 34.93 -11.11
N ALA A 13 12.77 34.44 -12.18
CA ALA A 13 12.40 33.20 -12.82
C ALA A 13 12.63 31.98 -11.90
N ILE A 14 13.75 31.93 -11.19
CA ILE A 14 14.04 30.88 -10.20
C ILE A 14 13.03 30.93 -9.06
N ILE A 15 12.73 32.10 -8.50
CA ILE A 15 11.75 32.26 -7.44
C ILE A 15 10.35 31.81 -7.92
N ALA A 16 9.94 32.28 -9.11
CA ALA A 16 8.66 31.87 -9.69
C ALA A 16 8.58 30.35 -9.88
N PHE A 17 9.64 29.74 -10.40
CA PHE A 17 9.72 28.27 -10.56
C PHE A 17 9.60 27.55 -9.21
N VAL A 18 10.35 27.96 -8.19
CA VAL A 18 10.29 27.38 -6.84
C VAL A 18 8.89 27.53 -6.25
N LEU A 19 8.29 28.72 -6.32
CA LEU A 19 6.93 28.95 -5.79
C LEU A 19 5.88 28.10 -6.51
N THR A 20 5.97 27.98 -7.83
CA THR A 20 5.05 27.15 -8.62
C THR A 20 5.21 25.68 -8.25
N THR A 21 6.45 25.20 -8.09
CA THR A 21 6.72 23.82 -7.67
C THR A 21 6.16 23.56 -6.27
N LEU A 22 6.41 24.43 -5.32
CA LEU A 22 5.86 24.29 -3.96
C LEU A 22 4.33 24.30 -3.97
N TYR A 23 3.72 25.19 -4.73
CA TYR A 23 2.26 25.28 -4.84
C TYR A 23 1.63 24.00 -5.41
N SER A 24 2.30 23.30 -6.32
CA SER A 24 1.81 22.06 -6.90
C SER A 24 2.12 20.81 -6.07
N VAL A 25 3.26 20.78 -5.36
CA VAL A 25 3.72 19.59 -4.62
C VAL A 25 3.09 19.48 -3.23
N ILE A 26 2.92 20.61 -2.52
CA ILE A 26 2.41 20.60 -1.14
C ILE A 26 0.99 20.00 -1.04
N PRO A 27 0.00 20.44 -1.85
CA PRO A 27 -1.34 19.84 -1.80
C PRO A 27 -1.32 18.35 -2.18
N PHE A 28 -0.52 17.98 -3.17
CA PHE A 28 -0.36 16.59 -3.58
C PHE A 28 0.19 15.71 -2.44
N GLN A 29 1.22 16.17 -1.74
CA GLN A 29 1.76 15.46 -0.57
C GLN A 29 0.76 15.34 0.57
N ALA A 30 -0.05 16.38 0.80
CA ALA A 30 -1.08 16.35 1.83
C ALA A 30 -2.11 15.24 1.55
N VAL A 31 -2.60 15.13 0.32
CA VAL A 31 -3.52 14.04 -0.08
C VAL A 31 -2.85 12.66 0.04
N CYS A 32 -1.58 12.52 -0.42
CA CYS A 32 -0.84 11.27 -0.28
C CYS A 32 -0.67 10.83 1.18
N ALA A 33 -0.53 11.78 2.11
CA ALA A 33 -0.34 11.49 3.54
C ALA A 33 -1.61 11.00 4.23
N GLU A 34 -2.80 11.32 3.69
CA GLU A 34 -4.08 10.87 4.25
C GLU A 34 -4.46 9.44 3.82
N ILE A 35 -4.04 9.00 2.62
CA ILE A 35 -4.36 7.68 2.09
C ILE A 35 -4.04 6.53 3.08
N PRO A 36 -2.88 6.50 3.78
CA PRO A 36 -2.59 5.47 4.78
C PRO A 36 -3.60 5.40 5.93
N ASN A 37 -4.29 6.51 6.24
CA ASN A 37 -5.29 6.57 7.30
C ASN A 37 -6.58 5.81 6.92
N ASN A 38 -6.81 5.63 5.61
CA ASN A 38 -8.02 5.00 5.07
C ASN A 38 -7.77 3.60 4.51
N VAL A 39 -6.50 3.13 4.50
CA VAL A 39 -6.10 1.88 3.86
C VAL A 39 -5.44 0.93 4.86
N PHE A 40 -5.92 -0.32 4.90
CA PHE A 40 -5.28 -1.42 5.62
C PHE A 40 -4.69 -2.42 4.63
N ARG A 41 -3.40 -2.71 4.75
CA ARG A 41 -2.67 -3.49 3.75
C ARG A 41 -2.48 -4.95 4.16
N PHE A 42 -2.02 -5.75 3.19
CA PHE A 42 -1.66 -7.14 3.38
C PHE A 42 -0.28 -7.43 2.78
N HIS A 43 0.57 -8.08 3.58
CA HIS A 43 1.93 -8.39 3.23
C HIS A 43 2.26 -9.83 3.56
N ILE A 44 2.74 -10.61 2.59
CA ILE A 44 3.18 -11.99 2.79
C ILE A 44 4.62 -12.14 2.33
N LEU A 45 5.45 -12.76 3.18
CA LEU A 45 6.82 -13.14 2.88
C LEU A 45 6.93 -14.65 2.72
N ALA A 46 7.44 -15.11 1.58
CA ALA A 46 7.76 -16.52 1.35
C ALA A 46 9.02 -16.94 2.12
N ASN A 47 9.16 -18.23 2.39
CA ASN A 47 10.36 -18.79 3.01
C ASN A 47 11.63 -18.50 2.18
N SER A 48 11.56 -18.66 0.85
CA SER A 48 12.65 -18.37 -0.09
C SER A 48 12.09 -17.94 -1.47
N ASP A 49 13.01 -17.74 -2.43
CA ASP A 49 12.66 -17.42 -3.82
C ASP A 49 12.50 -18.65 -4.71
N SER A 50 12.51 -19.87 -4.16
CA SER A 50 12.22 -21.05 -4.95
C SER A 50 10.80 -21.01 -5.51
N GLU A 51 10.57 -21.67 -6.65
CA GLU A 51 9.26 -21.71 -7.30
C GLU A 51 8.20 -22.34 -6.40
N GLU A 52 8.58 -23.35 -5.63
CA GLU A 52 7.71 -24.05 -4.67
C GLU A 52 7.29 -23.11 -3.54
N ASP A 53 8.24 -22.36 -2.94
CA ASP A 53 7.94 -21.43 -1.85
C ASP A 53 7.11 -20.23 -2.34
N GLN A 54 7.35 -19.75 -3.55
CA GLN A 54 6.53 -18.71 -4.15
C GLN A 54 5.12 -19.21 -4.48
N THR A 55 4.98 -20.46 -4.93
CA THR A 55 3.68 -21.11 -5.15
C THR A 55 2.92 -21.30 -3.84
N LEU A 56 3.60 -21.76 -2.78
CA LEU A 56 3.02 -21.89 -1.44
C LEU A 56 2.49 -20.55 -0.92
N LYS A 57 3.28 -19.49 -1.06
CA LYS A 57 2.88 -18.12 -0.69
C LYS A 57 1.57 -17.70 -1.35
N LEU A 58 1.40 -17.99 -2.66
CA LEU A 58 0.17 -17.65 -3.38
C LEU A 58 -1.04 -18.45 -2.87
N LYS A 59 -0.86 -19.73 -2.54
CA LYS A 59 -1.93 -20.54 -1.94
C LYS A 59 -2.33 -20.03 -0.56
N VAL A 60 -1.36 -19.64 0.26
CA VAL A 60 -1.60 -19.00 1.56
C VAL A 60 -2.37 -17.71 1.39
N ARG A 61 -1.94 -16.85 0.45
CA ARG A 61 -2.68 -15.63 0.11
C ARG A 61 -4.14 -15.89 -0.19
N ASP A 62 -4.39 -16.81 -1.13
CA ASP A 62 -5.74 -17.12 -1.59
C ASP A 62 -6.60 -17.65 -0.44
N LYS A 63 -6.00 -18.45 0.45
CA LYS A 63 -6.69 -18.99 1.62
C LYS A 63 -7.06 -17.93 2.63
N VAL A 64 -6.17 -16.98 2.92
CA VAL A 64 -6.45 -15.85 3.81
C VAL A 64 -7.54 -14.97 3.22
N LEU A 65 -7.42 -14.60 1.94
CA LEU A 65 -8.41 -13.75 1.26
C LEU A 65 -9.80 -14.43 1.23
N GLU A 66 -9.88 -15.72 0.93
CA GLU A 66 -11.14 -16.49 0.97
C GLU A 66 -11.82 -16.41 2.34
N ARG A 67 -11.04 -16.57 3.42
CA ARG A 67 -11.56 -16.61 4.78
C ARG A 67 -11.91 -15.24 5.36
N THR A 68 -11.27 -14.22 4.88
CA THR A 68 -11.46 -12.85 5.40
C THR A 68 -12.37 -11.99 4.52
N LYS A 69 -12.74 -12.44 3.32
CA LYS A 69 -13.53 -11.68 2.35
C LYS A 69 -14.79 -11.04 2.95
N ILE A 70 -15.66 -11.85 3.54
CA ILE A 70 -16.96 -11.36 4.06
C ILE A 70 -16.77 -10.25 5.09
N LEU A 71 -15.71 -10.31 5.86
CA LEU A 71 -15.41 -9.40 6.94
C LEU A 71 -14.93 -8.05 6.44
N PHE A 72 -14.02 -8.05 5.46
CA PHE A 72 -13.57 -6.82 4.83
C PHE A 72 -14.65 -6.20 3.93
N ASP A 73 -15.55 -7.02 3.40
CA ASP A 73 -16.71 -6.56 2.66
C ASP A 73 -17.75 -5.87 3.55
N THR A 74 -17.80 -6.19 4.83
CA THR A 74 -18.74 -5.62 5.81
C THR A 74 -18.12 -4.56 6.72
N ALA A 75 -16.81 -4.38 6.72
CA ALA A 75 -16.14 -3.34 7.48
C ALA A 75 -16.55 -1.94 6.95
N ASN A 76 -16.88 -1.03 7.88
CA ASN A 76 -17.28 0.34 7.53
C ASN A 76 -16.11 1.33 7.61
N SER A 77 -14.99 0.90 8.21
CA SER A 77 -13.80 1.73 8.37
C SER A 77 -12.54 0.87 8.41
N LYS A 78 -11.38 1.52 8.20
CA LYS A 78 -10.07 0.90 8.43
C LYS A 78 -9.96 0.36 9.87
N SER A 79 -10.45 1.11 10.85
CA SER A 79 -10.43 0.70 12.26
C SER A 79 -11.20 -0.59 12.50
N ASP A 80 -12.40 -0.74 11.90
CA ASP A 80 -13.18 -1.99 12.00
C ASP A 80 -12.41 -3.17 11.43
N ALA A 81 -11.76 -2.97 10.27
CA ALA A 81 -10.94 -3.98 9.62
C ALA A 81 -9.74 -4.41 10.47
N GLU A 82 -9.06 -3.45 11.09
CA GLU A 82 -7.92 -3.69 11.99
C GLU A 82 -8.35 -4.41 13.28
N GLU A 83 -9.43 -3.96 13.93
CA GLU A 83 -9.97 -4.59 15.14
C GLU A 83 -10.37 -6.04 14.86
N PHE A 84 -10.99 -6.27 13.70
CA PHE A 84 -11.35 -7.62 13.28
C PHE A 84 -10.10 -8.51 13.14
N VAL A 85 -9.07 -8.04 12.41
CA VAL A 85 -7.81 -8.80 12.24
C VAL A 85 -7.17 -9.05 13.60
N LYS A 86 -7.13 -8.05 14.47
CA LYS A 86 -6.57 -8.15 15.83
C LYS A 86 -7.29 -9.21 16.68
N ALA A 87 -8.63 -9.22 16.62
CA ALA A 87 -9.45 -10.19 17.36
C ALA A 87 -9.30 -11.64 16.83
N ASN A 88 -8.90 -11.81 15.56
CA ASN A 88 -8.81 -13.11 14.90
C ASN A 88 -7.38 -13.51 14.51
N LEU A 89 -6.37 -12.82 15.03
CA LEU A 89 -4.98 -12.99 14.60
C LEU A 89 -4.48 -14.43 14.76
N GLU A 90 -4.77 -15.08 15.90
CA GLU A 90 -4.44 -16.48 16.17
C GLU A 90 -5.15 -17.42 15.18
N THR A 91 -6.44 -17.19 14.93
CA THR A 91 -7.21 -17.97 13.95
C THR A 91 -6.64 -17.83 12.54
N ILE A 92 -6.22 -16.62 12.14
CA ILE A 92 -5.58 -16.39 10.86
C ILE A 92 -4.26 -17.14 10.77
N GLU A 93 -3.45 -17.10 11.83
CA GLU A 93 -2.18 -17.85 11.90
C GLU A 93 -2.41 -19.36 11.80
N GLU A 94 -3.40 -19.91 12.50
CA GLU A 94 -3.79 -21.31 12.40
C GLU A 94 -4.25 -21.71 10.99
N ILE A 95 -5.05 -20.87 10.34
CA ILE A 95 -5.51 -21.10 8.95
C ILE A 95 -4.29 -21.18 8.01
N VAL A 96 -3.34 -20.27 8.16
CA VAL A 96 -2.13 -20.25 7.34
C VAL A 96 -1.24 -21.45 7.65
N GLN A 97 -1.03 -21.78 8.92
CA GLN A 97 -0.22 -22.93 9.31
C GLN A 97 -0.80 -24.24 8.77
N ASN A 98 -2.13 -24.39 8.82
CA ASN A 98 -2.82 -25.53 8.27
C ASN A 98 -2.68 -25.61 6.73
N GLU A 99 -2.72 -24.48 6.03
CA GLU A 99 -2.50 -24.48 4.57
C GLU A 99 -1.05 -24.83 4.22
N VAL A 100 -0.07 -24.40 5.02
CA VAL A 100 1.34 -24.79 4.87
C VAL A 100 1.49 -26.30 5.04
N TYR A 101 0.92 -26.89 6.10
CA TYR A 101 0.96 -28.35 6.34
C TYR A 101 0.26 -29.15 5.24
N LYS A 102 -0.91 -28.71 4.80
CA LYS A 102 -1.66 -29.35 3.71
C LYS A 102 -0.88 -29.44 2.41
N ASN A 103 0.01 -28.48 2.17
CA ASN A 103 0.90 -28.46 1.01
C ASN A 103 2.21 -29.25 1.23
N GLY A 104 2.37 -29.95 2.35
CA GLY A 104 3.50 -30.85 2.63
C GLY A 104 4.73 -30.14 3.23
N TYR A 105 4.58 -28.89 3.68
CA TYR A 105 5.67 -28.13 4.30
C TYR A 105 5.52 -28.08 5.82
N ASN A 106 6.65 -27.94 6.52
CA ASN A 106 6.68 -27.79 7.98
C ASN A 106 7.34 -26.46 8.37
N TYR A 107 7.02 -25.38 7.63
CA TYR A 107 7.52 -24.07 7.95
C TYR A 107 6.72 -23.44 9.09
N PRO A 108 7.38 -22.79 10.06
CA PRO A 108 6.69 -21.96 11.03
C PRO A 108 6.03 -20.78 10.34
N VAL A 109 4.86 -20.40 10.82
CA VAL A 109 4.13 -19.23 10.35
C VAL A 109 4.02 -18.24 11.49
N LYS A 110 4.02 -16.95 11.15
CA LYS A 110 3.67 -15.87 12.09
C LYS A 110 2.75 -14.88 11.39
N ALA A 111 1.65 -14.55 12.04
CA ALA A 111 0.76 -13.46 11.65
C ALA A 111 0.89 -12.31 12.68
N GLU A 112 0.98 -11.08 12.20
CA GLU A 112 1.09 -9.90 13.06
C GLU A 112 0.54 -8.65 12.37
N ILE A 113 0.04 -7.69 13.15
CA ILE A 113 -0.27 -6.34 12.65
C ILE A 113 0.97 -5.49 12.85
N VAL A 114 1.39 -4.83 11.78
CA VAL A 114 2.58 -3.98 11.75
C VAL A 114 2.28 -2.64 11.11
N ASN A 115 2.93 -1.58 11.57
CA ASN A 115 3.05 -0.33 10.84
C ASN A 115 4.40 -0.32 10.14
N MET A 116 4.42 -0.31 8.80
CA MET A 116 5.65 -0.44 8.03
C MET A 116 5.62 0.39 6.75
N HIS A 117 6.80 0.70 6.23
CA HIS A 117 6.93 1.42 4.97
C HIS A 117 6.60 0.53 3.78
N PHE A 118 5.81 1.07 2.87
CA PHE A 118 5.54 0.51 1.55
C PHE A 118 6.03 1.49 0.48
N ASP A 119 6.70 0.99 -0.54
CA ASP A 119 6.98 1.76 -1.74
C ASP A 119 5.69 1.99 -2.54
N THR A 120 5.70 2.93 -3.48
CA THR A 120 4.62 3.11 -4.45
C THR A 120 4.29 1.79 -5.14
N ARG A 121 3.03 1.42 -5.17
CA ARG A 121 2.55 0.16 -5.76
C ARG A 121 1.45 0.41 -6.77
N HIS A 122 1.69 -0.13 -7.96
CA HIS A 122 0.73 -0.13 -9.05
C HIS A 122 -0.08 -1.41 -9.01
N TYR A 123 -1.39 -1.26 -9.06
CA TYR A 123 -2.36 -2.32 -9.19
C TYR A 123 -3.09 -2.10 -10.53
N GLU A 124 -3.87 -3.06 -10.98
CA GLU A 124 -4.51 -3.01 -12.29
C GLU A 124 -5.33 -1.73 -12.54
N SER A 125 -5.96 -1.20 -11.51
CA SER A 125 -6.88 -0.05 -11.61
C SER A 125 -6.55 1.14 -10.73
N TYR A 126 -5.48 1.08 -9.92
CA TYR A 126 -5.08 2.19 -9.03
C TYR A 126 -3.62 2.06 -8.61
N THR A 127 -3.08 3.19 -8.18
CA THR A 127 -1.72 3.30 -7.67
C THR A 127 -1.76 3.86 -6.25
N LEU A 128 -1.15 3.15 -5.30
CA LEU A 128 -0.99 3.65 -3.93
C LEU A 128 0.38 4.28 -3.75
N PRO A 129 0.45 5.48 -3.14
CA PRO A 129 1.70 6.16 -2.88
C PRO A 129 2.56 5.41 -1.87
N ALA A 130 3.87 5.67 -1.89
CA ALA A 130 4.76 5.28 -0.82
C ALA A 130 4.36 5.92 0.51
N GLY A 131 4.52 5.19 1.61
CA GLY A 131 4.18 5.69 2.94
C GLY A 131 4.20 4.63 4.01
N MET A 132 3.92 5.05 5.24
CA MET A 132 3.75 4.17 6.39
C MET A 132 2.31 3.69 6.44
N TYR A 133 2.09 2.39 6.35
CA TYR A 133 0.78 1.77 6.37
C TYR A 133 0.68 0.72 7.47
N ASP A 134 -0.51 0.62 8.07
CA ASP A 134 -0.85 -0.54 8.88
C ASP A 134 -1.19 -1.73 7.99
N ALA A 135 -0.68 -2.91 8.35
CA ALA A 135 -0.82 -4.10 7.54
C ALA A 135 -0.91 -5.38 8.38
N LEU A 136 -1.70 -6.34 7.92
CA LEU A 136 -1.52 -7.73 8.31
C LEU A 136 -0.27 -8.26 7.60
N ARG A 137 0.74 -8.65 8.37
CA ARG A 137 1.95 -9.29 7.85
C ARG A 137 1.93 -10.77 8.20
N ILE A 138 2.12 -11.62 7.18
CA ILE A 138 2.32 -13.06 7.33
C ILE A 138 3.73 -13.42 6.87
N THR A 139 4.45 -14.12 7.72
CA THR A 139 5.77 -14.65 7.40
C THR A 139 5.72 -16.18 7.39
N ILE A 140 6.31 -16.78 6.35
CA ILE A 140 6.39 -18.24 6.17
C ILE A 140 7.86 -18.64 6.23
N GLY A 141 8.21 -19.53 7.16
CA GLY A 141 9.58 -20.03 7.34
C GLY A 141 10.58 -18.93 7.65
N ASN A 142 11.64 -18.84 6.85
CA ASN A 142 12.73 -17.87 7.04
C ASN A 142 12.38 -16.45 6.56
N ALA A 143 11.27 -16.26 5.87
CA ALA A 143 10.81 -14.96 5.34
C ALA A 143 11.87 -14.24 4.46
N LYS A 144 12.65 -15.01 3.66
CA LYS A 144 13.74 -14.51 2.80
C LYS A 144 13.36 -14.42 1.32
N GLY A 145 12.15 -14.88 0.96
CA GLY A 145 11.68 -14.83 -0.41
C GLY A 145 11.01 -13.52 -0.77
N HIS A 146 10.67 -13.38 -2.05
CA HIS A 146 9.97 -12.22 -2.58
C HIS A 146 8.63 -11.99 -1.89
N ASN A 147 8.36 -10.73 -1.64
CA ASN A 147 7.14 -10.24 -1.02
C ASN A 147 5.94 -10.30 -1.96
N TRP A 148 4.76 -10.42 -1.39
CA TRP A 148 3.49 -10.14 -2.05
C TRP A 148 2.73 -9.06 -1.27
N TRP A 149 2.20 -8.07 -1.99
CA TRP A 149 1.64 -6.86 -1.41
C TRP A 149 0.22 -6.63 -1.90
N CYS A 150 -0.70 -6.34 -0.99
CA CYS A 150 -2.08 -6.05 -1.34
C CYS A 150 -2.78 -5.08 -0.40
N VAL A 151 -4.07 -4.82 -0.67
CA VAL A 151 -4.97 -3.98 0.13
C VAL A 151 -6.13 -4.85 0.60
N MET A 152 -6.33 -4.95 1.90
CA MET A 152 -7.46 -5.66 2.50
C MET A 152 -8.65 -4.75 2.73
N TYR A 153 -8.40 -3.50 3.13
CA TYR A 153 -9.44 -2.49 3.26
C TYR A 153 -9.01 -1.17 2.61
N PRO A 154 -9.85 -0.58 1.77
CA PRO A 154 -11.04 -1.21 1.16
C PRO A 154 -10.69 -2.51 0.42
N SER A 155 -11.65 -3.45 0.30
CA SER A 155 -11.38 -4.81 -0.20
C SER A 155 -11.11 -4.86 -1.71
N ILE A 156 -9.99 -4.30 -2.10
CA ILE A 156 -9.57 -4.12 -3.49
C ILE A 156 -8.97 -5.40 -4.08
N CYS A 157 -8.22 -6.17 -3.28
CA CYS A 157 -7.56 -7.40 -3.74
C CYS A 157 -8.48 -8.62 -3.80
N ILE A 158 -9.68 -8.52 -3.28
CA ILE A 158 -10.62 -9.62 -3.11
C ILE A 158 -11.73 -9.53 -4.16
N SER A 159 -11.91 -8.35 -4.72
CA SER A 159 -12.97 -8.00 -5.66
C SER A 159 -12.46 -8.04 -7.10
N THR A 160 -13.37 -8.08 -8.07
CA THR A 160 -13.05 -7.77 -9.46
C THR A 160 -12.53 -6.33 -9.58
N ALA A 161 -11.80 -6.00 -10.65
CA ALA A 161 -11.22 -4.67 -10.83
C ALA A 161 -12.28 -3.55 -10.71
N ASP A 162 -13.48 -3.78 -11.21
CA ASP A 162 -14.59 -2.81 -11.16
C ASP A 162 -15.19 -2.67 -9.75
N GLU A 163 -15.47 -3.80 -9.06
CA GLU A 163 -15.95 -3.77 -7.67
C GLU A 163 -14.93 -3.12 -6.73
N GLY A 164 -13.62 -3.34 -6.96
CA GLY A 164 -12.56 -2.71 -6.20
C GLY A 164 -12.53 -1.19 -6.36
N LYS A 165 -12.78 -0.66 -7.57
CA LYS A 165 -12.92 0.77 -7.81
C LYS A 165 -14.10 1.38 -7.07
N ASP A 166 -15.26 0.74 -7.12
CA ASP A 166 -16.45 1.22 -6.44
C ASP A 166 -16.21 1.30 -4.92
N ARG A 167 -15.61 0.27 -4.32
CA ARG A 167 -15.27 0.28 -2.89
C ARG A 167 -14.21 1.32 -2.51
N ALA A 168 -13.21 1.53 -3.35
CA ALA A 168 -12.23 2.58 -3.11
C ALA A 168 -12.90 3.97 -3.13
N LYS A 169 -13.88 4.18 -4.01
CA LYS A 169 -14.65 5.43 -4.10
C LYS A 169 -15.53 5.68 -2.88
N ASP A 170 -16.06 4.63 -2.26
CA ASP A 170 -16.90 4.75 -1.05
C ASP A 170 -16.08 5.10 0.19
N VAL A 171 -14.78 4.79 0.21
CA VAL A 171 -13.90 4.94 1.38
C VAL A 171 -12.99 6.15 1.28
N LEU A 172 -12.44 6.42 0.09
CA LEU A 172 -11.52 7.52 -0.15
C LEU A 172 -12.29 8.81 -0.46
N SER A 173 -11.76 9.94 -0.05
CA SER A 173 -12.27 11.25 -0.48
C SER A 173 -12.14 11.41 -2.00
N ASP A 174 -12.89 12.33 -2.60
CA ASP A 174 -12.84 12.59 -4.06
C ASP A 174 -11.40 12.90 -4.53
N ASP A 175 -10.63 13.65 -3.74
CA ASP A 175 -9.25 13.98 -4.04
C ASP A 175 -8.32 12.76 -3.96
N GLU A 176 -8.45 11.92 -2.92
CA GLU A 176 -7.69 10.68 -2.76
C GLU A 176 -8.04 9.69 -3.87
N TYR A 177 -9.33 9.49 -4.15
CA TYR A 177 -9.80 8.59 -5.20
C TYR A 177 -9.29 9.01 -6.58
N SER A 178 -9.42 10.30 -6.92
CA SER A 178 -8.90 10.85 -8.16
C SER A 178 -7.38 10.65 -8.28
N LEU A 179 -6.67 10.82 -7.17
CA LEU A 179 -5.22 10.67 -7.13
C LEU A 179 -4.79 9.21 -7.36
N VAL A 180 -5.44 8.23 -6.71
CA VAL A 180 -5.04 6.82 -6.83
C VAL A 180 -5.46 6.17 -8.16
N THR A 181 -6.45 6.74 -8.85
CA THR A 181 -6.98 6.21 -10.12
C THR A 181 -6.47 6.92 -11.37
N ASP A 182 -5.73 8.03 -11.25
CA ASP A 182 -5.17 8.77 -12.39
C ASP A 182 -3.91 8.10 -12.92
N ASP A 183 -3.95 7.56 -14.13
CA ASP A 183 -2.83 6.92 -14.82
C ASP A 183 -1.61 7.86 -15.03
N LYS A 184 -1.81 9.19 -14.90
CA LYS A 184 -0.75 10.18 -15.06
C LYS A 184 -0.02 10.54 -13.76
N VAL A 185 -0.40 9.96 -12.64
CA VAL A 185 0.15 10.31 -11.32
C VAL A 185 1.50 9.64 -11.04
N GLU A 186 1.87 8.61 -11.79
CA GLU A 186 3.08 7.82 -11.58
C GLU A 186 4.35 8.70 -11.46
N TYR A 187 4.53 9.68 -12.35
CA TYR A 187 5.69 10.59 -12.29
C TYR A 187 5.64 11.53 -11.08
N LYS A 188 4.45 11.88 -10.57
CA LYS A 188 4.32 12.72 -9.38
C LYS A 188 4.73 11.94 -8.13
N PHE A 189 4.35 10.68 -8.02
CA PHE A 189 4.79 9.80 -6.93
C PHE A 189 6.32 9.62 -6.95
N PHE A 190 6.92 9.41 -8.12
CA PHE A 190 8.37 9.33 -8.25
C PHE A 190 9.08 10.59 -7.74
N ILE A 191 8.55 11.80 -8.05
CA ILE A 191 9.10 13.06 -7.57
C ILE A 191 9.01 13.15 -6.04
N VAL A 192 7.89 12.73 -5.45
CA VAL A 192 7.68 12.73 -3.98
C VAL A 192 8.63 11.75 -3.30
N GLU A 193 8.79 10.53 -3.82
CA GLU A 193 9.74 9.55 -3.30
C GLU A 193 11.19 10.05 -3.37
N LEU A 194 11.55 10.67 -4.49
CA LEU A 194 12.89 11.26 -4.66
C LEU A 194 13.13 12.37 -3.62
N PHE A 195 12.11 13.20 -3.38
CA PHE A 195 12.18 14.28 -2.39
C PHE A 195 12.30 13.72 -0.96
N GLN A 196 11.52 12.70 -0.62
CA GLN A 196 11.61 12.03 0.68
C GLN A 196 12.99 11.39 0.91
N LYS A 197 13.56 10.73 -0.10
CA LYS A 197 14.93 10.15 -0.01
C LYS A 197 16.05 11.17 0.17
N ILE A 198 15.82 12.43 -0.23
CA ILE A 198 16.84 13.48 -0.15
C ILE A 198 16.73 14.27 1.17
N PHE A 199 15.52 14.43 1.71
CA PHE A 199 15.23 15.36 2.80
C PHE A 199 14.72 14.71 4.09
N VAL A 200 14.46 13.41 4.08
CA VAL A 200 14.06 12.59 5.22
C VAL A 200 15.03 11.46 5.45
#